data_a692e03a98e3cd42cf5d7ccd7107f2de
#
_entry.id   a692e03a98e3cd42cf5d7ccd7107f2de
#
_cell.length_a   1.000
_cell.length_b   1.000
_cell.length_c   1.000
_cell.angle_alpha   90.00
_cell.angle_beta   90.00
_cell.angle_gamma   90.00
#
_symmetry.space_group_name_H-M   'P 1'
#
loop_
_entity.id
_entity.type
_entity.pdbx_description
1 polymer ?
#
loop_
_entity_poly.entity_id
_entity_poly.type
_entity_poly.pdbx_seq_one_letter_code
_entity_poly.pdbx_strand_id
1 'polypeptide(L)'
;MIDRTLLITISGIDAPGVTSSIFESLSRFPVVVIDMEQLVVRGHLTLAIALELESGVEDSRATAELDLVRKSVRIAASAHNMEVATRPGVTLTVDHSSEKFQVIVMGSPLHPECIEVVTSTIAQHGGNLDRIHRIADYPVTAIRFEGSGVAPSDLRRPLAEVSARCHVDISVQDVALEARGQYLVVMDVDSTLIQEEVVDVLGELAGVGPAISEITRAAMNGELDFAQALQARVALLGGAPATLLDTVREMITLTPGARTLCRTLNRLGYHIVLVSGGFTNVIEPIAQELEVSAFRANTLEVIDGKITGSLLGPIIDREGKKQALLDFAEQFQIPNRRTIAIGDGANDIDMISEAGLGVAFNAKMALRESADTTVNVPYLDSILYLLGITRDEIVRSEQFQRD
;
A
#
# COMPACT_ATOMS: atom_id res chain seq x y z
N MET A 1 -39.00 -26.76 -5.39
CA MET A 1 -37.78 -26.76 -6.23
C MET A 1 -36.83 -27.73 -5.57
N ILE A 2 -36.37 -28.76 -6.27
CA ILE A 2 -35.45 -29.75 -5.70
C ILE A 2 -34.07 -29.09 -5.69
N ASP A 3 -33.42 -29.13 -4.54
CA ASP A 3 -32.12 -28.53 -4.37
C ASP A 3 -31.08 -29.41 -5.05
N ARG A 4 -30.40 -28.89 -6.07
CA ARG A 4 -29.37 -29.60 -6.86
C ARG A 4 -27.97 -29.23 -6.44
N THR A 5 -27.83 -28.29 -5.49
CA THR A 5 -26.56 -27.75 -5.04
C THR A 5 -26.25 -28.16 -3.60
N LEU A 6 -24.96 -28.28 -3.29
CA LEU A 6 -24.47 -28.65 -1.97
C LEU A 6 -23.26 -27.79 -1.60
N LEU A 7 -23.35 -27.06 -0.49
CA LEU A 7 -22.21 -26.41 0.13
C LEU A 7 -21.65 -27.31 1.22
N ILE A 8 -20.34 -27.62 1.11
CA ILE A 8 -19.59 -28.44 2.05
C ILE A 8 -18.54 -27.56 2.70
N THR A 9 -18.47 -27.55 4.01
CA THR A 9 -17.39 -26.90 4.78
C THR A 9 -16.65 -27.96 5.58
N ILE A 10 -15.32 -28.00 5.44
CA ILE A 10 -14.43 -28.95 6.10
C ILE A 10 -13.45 -28.13 6.93
N SER A 11 -13.24 -28.49 8.19
CA SER A 11 -12.33 -27.77 9.07
C SER A 11 -11.56 -28.69 10.00
N GLY A 12 -10.31 -28.31 10.33
CA GLY A 12 -9.45 -29.09 11.22
C GLY A 12 -7.98 -28.69 11.10
N ILE A 13 -7.10 -29.51 11.66
CA ILE A 13 -5.65 -29.28 11.57
C ILE A 13 -5.18 -29.49 10.13
N ASP A 14 -4.46 -28.52 9.59
CA ASP A 14 -3.90 -28.61 8.23
C ASP A 14 -2.86 -29.71 8.13
N ALA A 15 -2.98 -30.53 7.09
CA ALA A 15 -2.03 -31.57 6.77
C ALA A 15 -1.97 -31.84 5.25
N PRO A 16 -0.80 -32.23 4.73
CA PRO A 16 -0.68 -32.64 3.32
C PRO A 16 -1.65 -33.78 2.98
N GLY A 17 -2.32 -33.64 1.83
CA GLY A 17 -3.20 -34.69 1.31
C GLY A 17 -4.68 -34.55 1.69
N VAL A 18 -5.06 -33.67 2.63
CA VAL A 18 -6.47 -33.48 3.02
C VAL A 18 -7.33 -33.14 1.81
N THR A 19 -7.00 -32.07 1.10
CA THR A 19 -7.77 -31.59 -0.06
C THR A 19 -7.85 -32.66 -1.16
N SER A 20 -6.75 -33.34 -1.49
CA SER A 20 -6.74 -34.39 -2.51
C SER A 20 -7.63 -35.57 -2.13
N SER A 21 -7.62 -36.01 -0.87
CA SER A 21 -8.48 -37.08 -0.37
C SER A 21 -9.97 -36.73 -0.47
N ILE A 22 -10.32 -35.48 -0.18
CA ILE A 22 -11.71 -34.99 -0.34
C ILE A 22 -12.12 -35.06 -1.82
N PHE A 23 -11.31 -34.53 -2.74
CA PHE A 23 -11.65 -34.56 -4.16
C PHE A 23 -11.62 -35.97 -4.75
N GLU A 24 -10.76 -36.87 -4.29
CA GLU A 24 -10.82 -38.29 -4.65
C GLU A 24 -12.16 -38.90 -4.25
N SER A 25 -12.68 -38.56 -3.08
CA SER A 25 -14.00 -39.05 -2.62
C SER A 25 -15.16 -38.49 -3.46
N LEU A 26 -15.02 -37.29 -4.02
CA LEU A 26 -16.02 -36.60 -4.86
C LEU A 26 -15.98 -37.12 -6.32
N SER A 27 -14.82 -37.51 -6.84
CA SER A 27 -14.62 -37.89 -8.25
C SER A 27 -15.50 -39.07 -8.73
N ARG A 28 -16.14 -39.75 -7.81
CA ARG A 28 -17.01 -40.92 -8.07
C ARG A 28 -18.47 -40.55 -8.31
N PHE A 29 -18.83 -39.26 -8.15
CA PHE A 29 -20.20 -38.78 -8.22
C PHE A 29 -20.40 -37.85 -9.42
N PRO A 30 -21.62 -37.81 -9.97
CA PRO A 30 -21.96 -36.90 -11.07
C PRO A 30 -22.17 -35.46 -10.54
N VAL A 31 -21.09 -34.84 -10.09
CA VAL A 31 -21.08 -33.46 -9.55
C VAL A 31 -20.05 -32.60 -10.25
N VAL A 32 -20.34 -31.34 -10.39
CA VAL A 32 -19.41 -30.29 -10.84
C VAL A 32 -19.10 -29.35 -9.69
N VAL A 33 -17.87 -28.88 -9.63
CA VAL A 33 -17.46 -27.85 -8.68
C VAL A 33 -17.83 -26.49 -9.27
N ILE A 34 -18.69 -25.76 -8.58
CA ILE A 34 -19.10 -24.41 -8.99
C ILE A 34 -18.30 -23.32 -8.30
N ASP A 35 -17.80 -23.61 -7.08
CA ASP A 35 -16.91 -22.70 -6.36
C ASP A 35 -16.12 -23.46 -5.30
N MET A 36 -14.93 -22.98 -4.95
CA MET A 36 -14.16 -23.50 -3.83
C MET A 36 -13.20 -22.46 -3.25
N GLU A 37 -13.05 -22.50 -1.95
CA GLU A 37 -12.10 -21.65 -1.23
C GLU A 37 -11.44 -22.41 -0.09
N GLN A 38 -10.11 -22.29 0.05
CA GLN A 38 -9.35 -22.88 1.14
C GLN A 38 -8.58 -21.80 1.88
N LEU A 39 -8.68 -21.81 3.20
CA LEU A 39 -7.98 -20.92 4.09
C LEU A 39 -7.25 -21.69 5.16
N VAL A 40 -5.99 -21.32 5.44
CA VAL A 40 -5.23 -21.88 6.57
C VAL A 40 -4.85 -20.73 7.52
N VAL A 41 -5.36 -20.78 8.75
CA VAL A 41 -5.04 -19.80 9.80
C VAL A 41 -4.33 -20.50 10.93
N ARG A 42 -3.05 -20.15 11.17
CA ARG A 42 -2.26 -20.73 12.26
C ARG A 42 -2.27 -22.28 12.28
N GLY A 43 -2.20 -22.91 11.10
CA GLY A 43 -2.22 -24.37 10.98
C GLY A 43 -3.61 -25.00 11.08
N HIS A 44 -4.68 -24.18 11.12
CA HIS A 44 -6.05 -24.66 11.06
C HIS A 44 -6.63 -24.40 9.67
N LEU A 45 -6.97 -25.47 8.95
CA LEU A 45 -7.56 -25.45 7.61
C LEU A 45 -9.08 -25.31 7.68
N THR A 46 -9.61 -24.44 6.83
CA THR A 46 -11.03 -24.43 6.46
C THR A 46 -11.13 -24.48 4.94
N LEU A 47 -11.85 -25.48 4.43
CA LEU A 47 -12.12 -25.69 3.00
C LEU A 47 -13.64 -25.63 2.79
N ALA A 48 -14.08 -24.70 1.96
CA ALA A 48 -15.46 -24.59 1.49
C ALA A 48 -15.51 -25.07 0.02
N ILE A 49 -16.48 -25.90 -0.33
CA ILE A 49 -16.71 -26.40 -1.68
C ILE A 49 -18.20 -26.28 -1.99
N ALA A 50 -18.53 -25.60 -3.07
CA ALA A 50 -19.88 -25.58 -3.62
C ALA A 50 -19.94 -26.52 -4.83
N LEU A 51 -20.86 -27.47 -4.77
CA LEU A 51 -21.07 -28.50 -5.80
C LEU A 51 -22.47 -28.38 -6.38
N GLU A 52 -22.61 -28.73 -7.65
CA GLU A 52 -23.88 -28.91 -8.33
C GLU A 52 -23.94 -30.30 -8.98
N LEU A 53 -25.10 -30.94 -8.94
CA LEU A 53 -25.32 -32.20 -9.69
C LEU A 53 -25.31 -31.94 -11.19
N GLU A 54 -24.65 -32.79 -11.95
CA GLU A 54 -24.66 -32.74 -13.42
C GLU A 54 -26.09 -32.78 -13.97
N SER A 55 -26.34 -32.10 -15.07
CA SER A 55 -27.64 -31.97 -15.70
C SER A 55 -28.30 -33.30 -16.10
N GLY A 56 -27.50 -34.36 -16.24
CA GLY A 56 -27.99 -35.73 -16.53
C GLY A 56 -28.62 -36.47 -15.34
N VAL A 57 -28.53 -35.95 -14.11
CA VAL A 57 -29.16 -36.60 -12.94
C VAL A 57 -30.61 -36.20 -12.88
N GLU A 58 -31.50 -37.21 -12.88
CA GLU A 58 -32.95 -36.98 -12.72
C GLU A 58 -33.28 -36.40 -11.34
N ASP A 59 -34.27 -35.51 -11.30
CA ASP A 59 -34.71 -34.86 -10.05
C ASP A 59 -35.17 -35.86 -8.98
N SER A 60 -35.76 -36.97 -9.40
CA SER A 60 -36.17 -38.07 -8.51
C SER A 60 -35.00 -38.68 -7.73
N ARG A 61 -33.77 -38.56 -8.23
CA ARG A 61 -32.53 -39.15 -7.65
C ARG A 61 -31.64 -38.08 -6.99
N ALA A 62 -31.88 -36.80 -7.22
CA ALA A 62 -31.00 -35.72 -6.80
C ALA A 62 -30.71 -35.75 -5.30
N THR A 63 -31.75 -35.87 -4.45
CA THR A 63 -31.59 -35.92 -2.99
C THR A 63 -30.72 -37.12 -2.55
N ALA A 64 -30.97 -38.33 -3.15
CA ALA A 64 -30.20 -39.53 -2.81
C ALA A 64 -28.77 -39.42 -3.21
N GLU A 65 -28.44 -38.86 -4.39
CA GLU A 65 -27.06 -38.64 -4.85
C GLU A 65 -26.33 -37.65 -3.93
N LEU A 66 -26.96 -36.52 -3.55
CA LEU A 66 -26.38 -35.57 -2.61
C LEU A 66 -26.14 -36.17 -1.23
N ASP A 67 -27.00 -37.08 -0.75
CA ASP A 67 -26.78 -37.76 0.52
C ASP A 67 -25.60 -38.74 0.45
N LEU A 68 -25.38 -39.39 -0.69
CA LEU A 68 -24.19 -40.24 -0.93
C LEU A 68 -22.92 -39.40 -0.96
N VAL A 69 -22.95 -38.22 -1.62
CA VAL A 69 -21.84 -37.25 -1.61
C VAL A 69 -21.51 -36.82 -0.17
N ARG A 70 -22.51 -36.42 0.61
CA ARG A 70 -22.34 -36.01 2.04
C ARG A 70 -21.66 -37.13 2.84
N LYS A 71 -22.12 -38.38 2.67
CA LYS A 71 -21.56 -39.54 3.38
C LYS A 71 -20.11 -39.80 2.97
N SER A 72 -19.81 -39.76 1.67
CA SER A 72 -18.46 -39.98 1.13
C SER A 72 -17.45 -38.96 1.67
N VAL A 73 -17.80 -37.68 1.61
CA VAL A 73 -16.94 -36.60 2.12
C VAL A 73 -16.71 -36.74 3.63
N ARG A 74 -17.75 -37.07 4.41
CA ARG A 74 -17.58 -37.31 5.86
C ARG A 74 -16.59 -38.43 6.17
N ILE A 75 -16.64 -39.51 5.40
CA ILE A 75 -15.70 -40.64 5.56
C ILE A 75 -14.28 -40.20 5.23
N ALA A 76 -14.07 -39.52 4.10
CA ALA A 76 -12.76 -39.03 3.69
C ALA A 76 -12.19 -37.99 4.71
N ALA A 77 -13.01 -37.05 5.17
CA ALA A 77 -12.62 -36.04 6.14
C ALA A 77 -12.27 -36.69 7.51
N SER A 78 -13.04 -37.67 7.95
CA SER A 78 -12.78 -38.37 9.21
C SER A 78 -11.43 -39.10 9.22
N ALA A 79 -10.96 -39.60 8.07
CA ALA A 79 -9.63 -40.22 7.94
C ALA A 79 -8.49 -39.20 8.25
N HIS A 80 -8.74 -37.90 8.15
CA HIS A 80 -7.82 -36.83 8.47
C HIS A 80 -8.18 -36.08 9.77
N ASN A 81 -9.09 -36.61 10.58
CA ASN A 81 -9.62 -35.96 11.78
C ASN A 81 -10.22 -34.56 11.51
N MET A 82 -10.88 -34.37 10.37
CA MET A 82 -11.53 -33.14 9.97
C MET A 82 -13.03 -33.17 10.30
N GLU A 83 -13.57 -32.03 10.69
CA GLU A 83 -15.01 -31.83 10.86
C GLU A 83 -15.66 -31.45 9.53
N VAL A 84 -16.91 -31.88 9.30
CA VAL A 84 -17.66 -31.60 8.06
C VAL A 84 -19.03 -31.07 8.40
N ALA A 85 -19.33 -29.88 7.89
CA ALA A 85 -20.68 -29.31 7.82
C ALA A 85 -21.17 -29.31 6.37
N THR A 86 -22.44 -29.62 6.16
CA THR A 86 -23.07 -29.58 4.84
C THR A 86 -24.40 -28.84 4.88
N ARG A 87 -24.64 -28.01 3.89
CA ARG A 87 -25.91 -27.26 3.74
C ARG A 87 -26.38 -27.37 2.29
N PRO A 88 -27.70 -27.25 2.03
CA PRO A 88 -28.19 -26.98 0.69
C PRO A 88 -27.44 -25.76 0.14
N GLY A 89 -26.91 -25.86 -1.08
CA GLY A 89 -26.28 -24.72 -1.74
C GLY A 89 -27.40 -23.81 -2.28
N VAL A 90 -27.32 -22.55 -2.02
CA VAL A 90 -28.15 -21.55 -2.73
C VAL A 90 -27.31 -21.09 -3.92
N THR A 91 -27.84 -21.24 -5.15
CA THR A 91 -27.26 -20.57 -6.31
C THR A 91 -27.50 -19.08 -6.17
N LEU A 92 -26.64 -18.41 -5.41
CA LEU A 92 -26.60 -16.94 -5.42
C LEU A 92 -25.98 -16.57 -6.77
N THR A 93 -26.75 -15.96 -7.63
CA THR A 93 -26.20 -15.20 -8.75
C THR A 93 -25.37 -14.09 -8.16
N VAL A 94 -24.05 -14.25 -8.21
CA VAL A 94 -23.13 -13.15 -7.88
C VAL A 94 -23.41 -12.05 -8.89
N ASP A 95 -23.93 -10.93 -8.43
CA ASP A 95 -24.12 -9.77 -9.28
C ASP A 95 -22.73 -9.20 -9.61
N HIS A 96 -22.19 -9.59 -10.75
CA HIS A 96 -20.90 -9.12 -11.25
C HIS A 96 -20.91 -7.63 -11.64
N SER A 97 -22.08 -6.98 -11.61
CA SER A 97 -22.23 -5.54 -11.89
C SER A 97 -22.07 -4.68 -10.63
N SER A 98 -22.01 -5.26 -9.43
CA SER A 98 -21.82 -4.51 -8.20
C SER A 98 -20.42 -3.91 -8.13
N GLU A 99 -20.34 -2.65 -7.73
CA GLU A 99 -19.05 -1.98 -7.45
C GLU A 99 -18.28 -2.77 -6.41
N LYS A 100 -16.96 -2.91 -6.63
CA LYS A 100 -16.07 -3.64 -5.76
C LYS A 100 -15.08 -2.69 -5.10
N PHE A 101 -14.76 -2.96 -3.85
CA PHE A 101 -13.79 -2.19 -3.10
C PHE A 101 -12.79 -3.09 -2.39
N GLN A 102 -11.62 -2.53 -2.13
CA GLN A 102 -10.61 -3.08 -1.26
C GLN A 102 -10.28 -2.08 -0.16
N VAL A 103 -10.34 -2.53 1.09
CA VAL A 103 -9.92 -1.73 2.26
C VAL A 103 -8.76 -2.45 2.93
N ILE A 104 -7.67 -1.73 3.19
CA ILE A 104 -6.53 -2.24 3.92
C ILE A 104 -6.44 -1.48 5.23
N VAL A 105 -6.38 -2.20 6.33
CA VAL A 105 -6.24 -1.66 7.68
C VAL A 105 -4.90 -2.10 8.26
N MET A 106 -4.09 -1.15 8.70
CA MET A 106 -2.78 -1.40 9.32
C MET A 106 -2.74 -0.82 10.72
N GLY A 107 -2.13 -1.59 11.65
CA GLY A 107 -1.91 -1.13 13.01
C GLY A 107 -0.86 -1.95 13.73
N SER A 108 -0.29 -1.37 14.79
CA SER A 108 0.67 -2.05 15.66
C SER A 108 0.53 -1.56 17.10
N PRO A 109 -0.26 -2.28 17.93
CA PRO A 109 -1.10 -3.44 17.65
C PRO A 109 -2.41 -3.07 16.92
N LEU A 110 -3.04 -4.05 16.28
CA LEU A 110 -4.38 -3.92 15.70
C LEU A 110 -5.41 -4.55 16.63
N HIS A 111 -6.25 -3.73 17.25
CA HIS A 111 -7.25 -4.15 18.23
C HIS A 111 -8.58 -4.55 17.61
N PRO A 112 -9.34 -5.50 18.21
CA PRO A 112 -10.66 -5.93 17.72
C PRO A 112 -11.68 -4.79 17.58
N GLU A 113 -11.62 -3.78 18.46
CA GLU A 113 -12.50 -2.61 18.41
C GLU A 113 -12.33 -1.83 17.11
N CYS A 114 -11.10 -1.73 16.60
CA CYS A 114 -10.84 -1.07 15.31
C CYS A 114 -11.47 -1.85 14.15
N ILE A 115 -11.36 -3.17 14.18
CA ILE A 115 -11.97 -4.05 13.16
C ILE A 115 -13.49 -3.94 13.21
N GLU A 116 -14.08 -3.92 14.39
CA GLU A 116 -15.53 -3.73 14.58
C GLU A 116 -15.99 -2.43 13.94
N VAL A 117 -15.33 -1.30 14.25
CA VAL A 117 -15.72 0.00 13.73
C VAL A 117 -15.55 0.08 12.21
N VAL A 118 -14.47 -0.47 11.65
CA VAL A 118 -14.23 -0.52 10.20
C VAL A 118 -15.34 -1.31 9.52
N THR A 119 -15.62 -2.53 9.97
CA THR A 119 -16.61 -3.41 9.34
C THR A 119 -18.04 -2.87 9.50
N SER A 120 -18.34 -2.26 10.63
CA SER A 120 -19.60 -1.59 10.91
C SER A 120 -19.82 -0.38 9.99
N THR A 121 -18.75 0.42 9.77
CA THR A 121 -18.80 1.57 8.85
C THR A 121 -19.06 1.11 7.41
N ILE A 122 -18.37 0.07 6.94
CA ILE A 122 -18.60 -0.50 5.60
C ILE A 122 -20.06 -0.96 5.45
N ALA A 123 -20.58 -1.71 6.43
CA ALA A 123 -21.95 -2.21 6.40
C ALA A 123 -22.99 -1.08 6.42
N GLN A 124 -22.79 0.00 7.20
CA GLN A 124 -23.67 1.16 7.24
C GLN A 124 -23.76 1.90 5.91
N HIS A 125 -22.72 1.82 5.06
CA HIS A 125 -22.71 2.39 3.72
C HIS A 125 -23.18 1.40 2.64
N GLY A 126 -23.72 0.24 3.02
CA GLY A 126 -24.28 -0.76 2.11
C GLY A 126 -23.25 -1.75 1.54
N GLY A 127 -22.01 -1.71 2.00
CA GLY A 127 -20.97 -2.64 1.59
C GLY A 127 -21.12 -4.01 2.25
N ASN A 128 -20.88 -5.07 1.48
CA ASN A 128 -20.73 -6.44 1.95
C ASN A 128 -19.27 -6.85 1.90
N LEU A 129 -18.80 -7.61 2.89
CA LEU A 129 -17.45 -8.15 2.92
C LEU A 129 -17.44 -9.56 2.33
N ASP A 130 -16.74 -9.73 1.22
CA ASP A 130 -16.67 -10.98 0.48
C ASP A 130 -15.47 -11.83 0.94
N ARG A 131 -14.32 -11.17 1.24
CA ARG A 131 -13.09 -11.83 1.69
C ARG A 131 -12.32 -10.95 2.68
N ILE A 132 -11.76 -11.60 3.71
CA ILE A 132 -10.88 -10.94 4.69
C ILE A 132 -9.65 -11.79 4.87
N HIS A 133 -8.45 -11.22 4.69
CA HIS A 133 -7.21 -11.94 4.91
C HIS A 133 -6.08 -11.04 5.38
N ARG A 134 -5.19 -11.61 6.18
CA ARG A 134 -4.00 -10.92 6.65
C ARG A 134 -2.93 -10.91 5.56
N ILE A 135 -2.42 -9.74 5.24
CA ILE A 135 -1.35 -9.55 4.22
C ILE A 135 0.02 -9.29 4.84
N ALA A 136 0.07 -8.87 6.11
CA ALA A 136 1.31 -8.71 6.87
C ALA A 136 1.08 -8.97 8.36
N ASP A 137 2.14 -9.44 9.05
CA ASP A 137 2.18 -9.64 10.50
C ASP A 137 3.38 -8.96 11.17
N TYR A 138 4.31 -8.45 10.40
CA TYR A 138 5.48 -7.70 10.84
C TYR A 138 5.96 -6.73 9.74
N PRO A 139 6.42 -5.50 10.07
CA PRO A 139 6.49 -4.87 11.41
C PRO A 139 5.12 -4.40 11.93
N VAL A 140 4.11 -4.40 11.09
CA VAL A 140 2.72 -4.05 11.40
C VAL A 140 1.81 -5.21 11.08
N THR A 141 0.65 -5.29 11.73
CA THR A 141 -0.42 -6.16 11.29
C THR A 141 -1.21 -5.44 10.22
N ALA A 142 -1.29 -6.01 9.01
CA ALA A 142 -2.10 -5.48 7.92
C ALA A 142 -3.14 -6.52 7.49
N ILE A 143 -4.41 -6.09 7.44
CA ILE A 143 -5.56 -6.91 7.04
C ILE A 143 -6.19 -6.26 5.82
N ARG A 144 -6.45 -7.08 4.80
CA ARG A 144 -7.20 -6.71 3.60
C ARG A 144 -8.63 -7.19 3.73
N PHE A 145 -9.55 -6.30 3.47
CA PHE A 145 -10.97 -6.53 3.32
C PHE A 145 -11.33 -6.30 1.86
N GLU A 146 -11.88 -7.30 1.21
CA GLU A 146 -12.42 -7.20 -0.15
C GLU A 146 -13.93 -7.31 -0.05
N GLY A 147 -14.65 -6.45 -0.77
CA GLY A 147 -16.10 -6.40 -0.69
C GLY A 147 -16.77 -5.81 -1.91
N SER A 148 -18.08 -5.77 -1.85
CA SER A 148 -18.96 -5.32 -2.94
C SER A 148 -20.14 -4.52 -2.42
N GLY A 149 -20.84 -3.82 -3.32
CA GLY A 149 -22.11 -3.13 -3.02
C GLY A 149 -21.98 -1.63 -2.72
N VAL A 150 -20.78 -1.08 -2.63
CA VAL A 150 -20.56 0.36 -2.40
C VAL A 150 -19.32 0.83 -3.18
N ALA A 151 -19.38 2.06 -3.70
CA ALA A 151 -18.24 2.66 -4.39
C ALA A 151 -17.09 2.96 -3.40
N PRO A 152 -15.82 2.72 -3.79
CA PRO A 152 -14.68 3.09 -2.96
C PRO A 152 -14.67 4.56 -2.54
N SER A 153 -15.11 5.47 -3.42
CA SER A 153 -15.23 6.92 -3.13
C SER A 153 -16.10 7.23 -1.92
N ASP A 154 -17.17 6.45 -1.71
CA ASP A 154 -18.13 6.67 -0.64
C ASP A 154 -17.62 6.15 0.72
N LEU A 155 -16.62 5.27 0.69
CA LEU A 155 -15.96 4.75 1.89
C LEU A 155 -14.75 5.58 2.35
N ARG A 156 -14.11 6.36 1.47
CA ARG A 156 -12.87 7.07 1.80
C ARG A 156 -13.02 8.00 3.00
N ARG A 157 -13.98 8.91 2.95
CA ARG A 157 -14.18 9.88 4.04
C ARG A 157 -14.62 9.22 5.35
N PRO A 158 -15.64 8.35 5.40
CA PRO A 158 -16.02 7.66 6.63
C PRO A 158 -14.88 6.86 7.26
N LEU A 159 -14.09 6.15 6.44
CA LEU A 159 -12.98 5.36 6.94
C LEU A 159 -11.76 6.20 7.33
N ALA A 160 -11.55 7.39 6.76
CA ALA A 160 -10.56 8.35 7.24
C ALA A 160 -10.90 8.86 8.66
N GLU A 161 -12.18 9.08 8.97
CA GLU A 161 -12.63 9.41 10.33
C GLU A 161 -12.39 8.26 11.31
N VAL A 162 -12.59 7.01 10.86
CA VAL A 162 -12.27 5.81 11.65
C VAL A 162 -10.77 5.69 11.88
N SER A 163 -9.94 5.90 10.85
CA SER A 163 -8.48 5.89 10.93
C SER A 163 -7.97 6.84 12.02
N ALA A 164 -8.44 8.08 12.01
CA ALA A 164 -8.07 9.08 13.01
C ALA A 164 -8.50 8.70 14.43
N ARG A 165 -9.70 8.13 14.60
CA ARG A 165 -10.26 7.75 15.91
C ARG A 165 -9.59 6.51 16.50
N CYS A 166 -9.29 5.51 15.66
CA CYS A 166 -8.72 4.24 16.07
C CYS A 166 -7.19 4.23 16.09
N HIS A 167 -6.54 5.30 15.62
CA HIS A 167 -5.09 5.38 15.45
C HIS A 167 -4.53 4.22 14.62
N VAL A 168 -5.20 3.89 13.53
CA VAL A 168 -4.80 2.88 12.53
C VAL A 168 -4.70 3.54 11.16
N ASP A 169 -3.88 3.00 10.29
CA ASP A 169 -3.79 3.46 8.91
C ASP A 169 -4.79 2.69 8.04
N ILE A 170 -5.58 3.40 7.25
CA ILE A 170 -6.61 2.79 6.39
C ILE A 170 -6.44 3.31 4.97
N SER A 171 -6.40 2.40 3.99
CA SER A 171 -6.44 2.71 2.56
C SER A 171 -7.69 2.12 1.92
N VAL A 172 -8.33 2.90 1.05
CA VAL A 172 -9.52 2.48 0.29
C VAL A 172 -9.20 2.56 -1.19
N GLN A 173 -9.26 1.42 -1.89
CA GLN A 173 -8.87 1.28 -3.28
C GLN A 173 -9.96 0.64 -4.13
N ASP A 174 -9.92 0.92 -5.42
CA ASP A 174 -10.72 0.25 -6.44
C ASP A 174 -10.08 -1.11 -6.81
N VAL A 175 -10.91 -2.14 -6.98
CA VAL A 175 -10.48 -3.50 -7.38
C VAL A 175 -10.48 -3.67 -8.91
N ALA A 176 -10.57 -2.58 -9.69
CA ALA A 176 -10.66 -2.65 -11.14
C ALA A 176 -9.48 -3.40 -11.77
N LEU A 177 -9.73 -4.08 -12.90
CA LEU A 177 -8.71 -4.73 -13.76
C LEU A 177 -7.54 -3.80 -14.11
N GLU A 178 -7.78 -2.49 -14.05
CA GLU A 178 -6.81 -1.43 -14.30
C GLU A 178 -5.70 -1.35 -13.24
N ALA A 179 -5.91 -1.93 -12.04
CA ALA A 179 -4.90 -2.02 -10.98
C ALA A 179 -3.68 -2.89 -11.36
N ARG A 180 -3.72 -3.64 -12.47
CA ARG A 180 -2.65 -4.54 -12.95
C ARG A 180 -1.67 -3.90 -13.91
N GLY A 181 -1.57 -2.57 -13.98
CA GLY A 181 -0.61 -1.87 -14.85
C GLY A 181 0.62 -1.38 -14.11
N GLN A 182 1.54 -0.76 -14.85
CA GLN A 182 2.65 -0.02 -14.28
C GLN A 182 2.14 1.21 -13.53
N TYR A 183 2.76 1.50 -12.40
CA TYR A 183 2.51 2.68 -11.59
C TYR A 183 3.72 3.63 -11.59
N LEU A 184 3.44 4.90 -11.39
CA LEU A 184 4.45 5.91 -11.10
C LEU A 184 4.36 6.26 -9.61
N VAL A 185 5.45 6.06 -8.90
CA VAL A 185 5.59 6.47 -7.48
C VAL A 185 6.45 7.73 -7.44
N VAL A 186 5.88 8.84 -7.05
CA VAL A 186 6.57 10.12 -6.85
C VAL A 186 6.73 10.37 -5.37
N MET A 187 7.95 10.50 -4.91
CA MET A 187 8.26 10.55 -3.48
C MET A 187 9.11 11.76 -3.14
N ASP A 188 8.72 12.45 -2.07
CA ASP A 188 9.58 13.45 -1.44
C ASP A 188 10.84 12.82 -0.84
N VAL A 189 11.85 13.62 -0.59
CA VAL A 189 13.14 13.15 -0.08
C VAL A 189 13.34 13.51 1.39
N ASP A 190 13.39 14.82 1.70
CA ASP A 190 13.66 15.31 3.04
C ASP A 190 12.52 14.88 4.00
N SER A 191 12.86 14.33 5.16
CA SER A 191 11.91 13.80 6.16
C SER A 191 10.95 12.69 5.66
N THR A 192 11.09 12.23 4.40
CA THR A 192 10.33 11.14 3.79
C THR A 192 11.23 9.96 3.41
N LEU A 193 12.02 10.08 2.34
CA LEU A 193 12.99 9.05 1.91
C LEU A 193 14.21 8.98 2.83
N ILE A 194 14.64 10.13 3.32
CA ILE A 194 15.69 10.30 4.33
C ILE A 194 15.09 10.90 5.60
N GLN A 195 15.79 10.74 6.72
CA GLN A 195 15.30 11.19 8.03
C GLN A 195 15.57 12.66 8.30
N GLU A 196 16.56 13.25 7.62
CA GLU A 196 17.05 14.61 7.84
C GLU A 196 16.47 15.60 6.82
N GLU A 197 16.58 16.89 7.15
CA GLU A 197 16.43 18.02 6.24
C GLU A 197 17.82 18.43 5.72
N VAL A 198 18.09 18.24 4.43
CA VAL A 198 19.42 18.47 3.84
C VAL A 198 19.94 19.88 4.09
N VAL A 199 19.07 20.91 4.00
CA VAL A 199 19.46 22.30 4.20
C VAL A 199 19.85 22.59 5.65
N ASP A 200 19.22 21.92 6.62
CA ASP A 200 19.54 22.10 8.03
C ASP A 200 20.88 21.47 8.36
N VAL A 201 21.16 20.23 7.86
CA VAL A 201 22.46 19.57 8.02
C VAL A 201 23.58 20.42 7.40
N LEU A 202 23.37 20.95 6.19
CA LEU A 202 24.33 21.86 5.55
C LEU A 202 24.57 23.11 6.40
N GLY A 203 23.52 23.68 6.97
CA GLY A 203 23.60 24.86 7.82
C GLY A 203 24.43 24.63 9.09
N GLU A 204 24.26 23.50 9.73
CA GLU A 204 25.06 23.12 10.90
C GLU A 204 26.53 22.98 10.54
N LEU A 205 26.84 22.28 9.44
CA LEU A 205 28.20 22.09 8.96
C LEU A 205 28.89 23.41 8.52
N ALA A 206 28.11 24.34 7.95
CA ALA A 206 28.57 25.64 7.56
C ALA A 206 28.67 26.65 8.74
N GLY A 207 28.22 26.27 9.94
CA GLY A 207 28.21 27.13 11.13
C GLY A 207 27.13 28.20 11.13
N VAL A 208 26.09 28.08 10.30
CA VAL A 208 24.95 29.00 10.16
C VAL A 208 23.61 28.40 10.58
N GLY A 209 23.61 27.24 11.22
CA GLY A 209 22.42 26.50 11.64
C GLY A 209 21.39 27.36 12.41
N PRO A 210 21.76 28.13 13.44
CA PRO A 210 20.81 29.00 14.16
C PRO A 210 20.07 30.00 13.26
N ALA A 211 20.77 30.59 12.28
CA ALA A 211 20.17 31.54 11.35
C ALA A 211 19.22 30.86 10.36
N ILE A 212 19.55 29.66 9.88
CA ILE A 212 18.67 28.82 9.05
C ILE A 212 17.40 28.45 9.81
N SER A 213 17.53 28.00 11.07
CA SER A 213 16.39 27.67 11.93
C SER A 213 15.44 28.86 12.16
N GLU A 214 15.97 30.06 12.23
CA GLU A 214 15.14 31.26 12.38
C GLU A 214 14.33 31.55 11.12
N ILE A 215 14.94 31.41 9.92
CA ILE A 215 14.24 31.54 8.63
C ILE A 215 13.16 30.47 8.49
N THR A 216 13.48 29.23 8.84
CA THR A 216 12.51 28.12 8.82
C THR A 216 11.32 28.41 9.72
N ARG A 217 11.54 28.95 10.92
CA ARG A 217 10.47 29.36 11.83
C ARG A 217 9.61 30.50 11.26
N ALA A 218 10.22 31.53 10.64
CA ALA A 218 9.49 32.61 9.98
C ALA A 218 8.61 32.12 8.83
N ALA A 219 9.12 31.16 8.02
CA ALA A 219 8.33 30.51 6.97
C ALA A 219 7.16 29.68 7.55
N MET A 220 7.37 28.95 8.63
CA MET A 220 6.30 28.20 9.30
C MET A 220 5.21 29.10 9.89
N ASN A 221 5.55 30.33 10.27
CA ASN A 221 4.60 31.35 10.73
C ASN A 221 3.89 32.07 9.57
N GLY A 222 4.23 31.76 8.29
CA GLY A 222 3.64 32.41 7.12
C GLY A 222 4.22 33.80 6.79
N GLU A 223 5.35 34.19 7.39
CA GLU A 223 6.03 35.45 7.14
C GLU A 223 6.82 35.45 5.83
N LEU A 224 7.22 34.27 5.36
CA LEU A 224 7.93 34.01 4.10
C LEU A 224 7.23 32.87 3.34
N ASP A 225 7.19 32.99 2.02
CA ASP A 225 6.83 31.85 1.18
C ASP A 225 8.00 30.85 1.07
N PHE A 226 7.72 29.66 0.50
CA PHE A 226 8.71 28.60 0.40
C PHE A 226 9.96 29.01 -0.40
N ALA A 227 9.77 29.70 -1.54
CA ALA A 227 10.87 30.11 -2.41
C ALA A 227 11.74 31.18 -1.73
N GLN A 228 11.13 32.16 -1.07
CA GLN A 228 11.83 33.17 -0.29
C GLN A 228 12.63 32.56 0.85
N ALA A 229 12.03 31.64 1.59
CA ALA A 229 12.69 30.95 2.70
C ALA A 229 13.87 30.09 2.21
N LEU A 230 13.70 29.35 1.10
CA LEU A 230 14.76 28.55 0.53
C LEU A 230 15.92 29.43 0.04
N GLN A 231 15.64 30.51 -0.71
CA GLN A 231 16.65 31.44 -1.17
C GLN A 231 17.42 32.08 -0.01
N ALA A 232 16.73 32.50 1.04
CA ALA A 232 17.33 33.11 2.21
C ALA A 232 18.24 32.12 2.96
N ARG A 233 17.83 30.87 3.10
CA ARG A 233 18.65 29.81 3.72
C ARG A 233 19.88 29.49 2.88
N VAL A 234 19.73 29.38 1.56
CA VAL A 234 20.83 29.10 0.63
C VAL A 234 21.83 30.25 0.58
N ALA A 235 21.36 31.52 0.66
CA ALA A 235 22.25 32.66 0.70
C ALA A 235 23.22 32.66 1.91
N LEU A 236 22.78 32.11 3.05
CA LEU A 236 23.61 31.92 4.24
C LEU A 236 24.75 30.91 4.03
N LEU A 237 24.62 30.00 3.07
CA LEU A 237 25.65 29.00 2.73
C LEU A 237 26.75 29.58 1.81
N GLY A 238 26.60 30.84 1.35
CA GLY A 238 27.53 31.52 0.45
C GLY A 238 28.95 31.54 1.00
N GLY A 239 29.93 31.07 0.19
CA GLY A 239 31.33 30.97 0.57
C GLY A 239 31.73 29.64 1.23
N ALA A 240 30.79 28.81 1.63
CA ALA A 240 31.05 27.51 2.22
C ALA A 240 31.72 26.56 1.18
N PRO A 241 32.65 25.68 1.60
CA PRO A 241 33.29 24.74 0.69
C PRO A 241 32.26 23.73 0.14
N ALA A 242 32.32 23.45 -1.15
CA ALA A 242 31.43 22.46 -1.77
C ALA A 242 31.66 21.02 -1.23
N THR A 243 32.81 20.74 -0.61
CA THR A 243 33.10 19.46 0.06
C THR A 243 32.13 19.17 1.23
N LEU A 244 31.43 20.17 1.76
CA LEU A 244 30.38 19.94 2.75
C LEU A 244 29.22 19.09 2.19
N LEU A 245 28.95 19.16 0.88
CA LEU A 245 27.96 18.31 0.23
C LEU A 245 28.29 16.82 0.31
N ASP A 246 29.61 16.49 0.25
CA ASP A 246 30.06 15.10 0.43
C ASP A 246 29.87 14.66 1.88
N THR A 247 30.21 15.55 2.84
CA THR A 247 29.99 15.28 4.27
C THR A 247 28.51 15.08 4.60
N VAL A 248 27.61 15.90 4.02
CA VAL A 248 26.15 15.72 4.19
C VAL A 248 25.72 14.34 3.71
N ARG A 249 26.20 13.89 2.54
CA ARG A 249 25.87 12.55 2.00
C ARG A 249 26.28 11.40 2.92
N GLU A 250 27.38 11.57 3.66
CA GLU A 250 27.82 10.58 4.66
C GLU A 250 26.99 10.61 5.95
N MET A 251 26.36 11.75 6.27
CA MET A 251 25.58 11.94 7.48
C MET A 251 24.11 11.58 7.35
N ILE A 252 23.54 11.74 6.15
CA ILE A 252 22.12 11.44 5.94
C ILE A 252 21.82 9.95 6.02
N THR A 253 20.66 9.65 6.59
CA THR A 253 20.21 8.28 6.87
C THR A 253 18.92 7.99 6.12
N LEU A 254 18.89 6.93 5.34
CA LEU A 254 17.64 6.48 4.71
C LEU A 254 16.60 6.14 5.77
N THR A 255 15.37 6.51 5.51
CA THR A 255 14.22 6.09 6.33
C THR A 255 14.15 4.56 6.38
N PRO A 256 13.91 3.95 7.56
CA PRO A 256 13.76 2.50 7.65
C PRO A 256 12.75 1.97 6.62
N GLY A 257 13.14 0.93 5.88
CA GLY A 257 12.32 0.35 4.81
C GLY A 257 12.48 0.99 3.42
N ALA A 258 13.17 2.14 3.27
CA ALA A 258 13.34 2.83 1.98
C ALA A 258 13.94 1.93 0.89
N ARG A 259 15.03 1.19 1.21
CA ARG A 259 15.66 0.24 0.27
C ARG A 259 14.72 -0.89 -0.13
N THR A 260 13.97 -1.43 0.84
CA THR A 260 12.99 -2.50 0.60
C THR A 260 11.86 -2.00 -0.29
N LEU A 261 11.33 -0.79 -0.02
CA LEU A 261 10.30 -0.16 -0.85
C LEU A 261 10.78 -0.02 -2.30
N CYS A 262 11.88 0.70 -2.53
CA CYS A 262 12.38 0.99 -3.87
C CYS A 262 12.71 -0.31 -4.64
N ARG A 263 13.41 -1.25 -4.01
CA ARG A 263 13.73 -2.53 -4.63
C ARG A 263 12.49 -3.32 -5.02
N THR A 264 11.49 -3.41 -4.14
CA THR A 264 10.26 -4.16 -4.41
C THR A 264 9.47 -3.53 -5.55
N LEU A 265 9.31 -2.20 -5.54
CA LEU A 265 8.61 -1.48 -6.59
C LEU A 265 9.31 -1.59 -7.95
N ASN A 266 10.65 -1.46 -7.99
CA ASN A 266 11.44 -1.66 -9.22
C ASN A 266 11.23 -3.06 -9.81
N ARG A 267 11.20 -4.11 -8.98
CA ARG A 267 10.95 -5.48 -9.43
C ARG A 267 9.54 -5.71 -9.95
N LEU A 268 8.57 -4.99 -9.41
CA LEU A 268 7.21 -5.01 -9.91
C LEU A 268 7.03 -4.18 -11.19
N GLY A 269 8.11 -3.53 -11.68
CA GLY A 269 8.10 -2.72 -12.88
C GLY A 269 7.46 -1.34 -12.68
N TYR A 270 7.40 -0.83 -11.45
CA TYR A 270 6.92 0.52 -11.17
C TYR A 270 8.04 1.53 -11.45
N HIS A 271 7.68 2.70 -11.94
CA HIS A 271 8.61 3.82 -12.04
C HIS A 271 8.64 4.58 -10.71
N ILE A 272 9.84 4.78 -10.18
CA ILE A 272 10.06 5.56 -8.95
C ILE A 272 10.73 6.88 -9.34
N VAL A 273 10.18 7.98 -8.88
CA VAL A 273 10.73 9.32 -9.09
C VAL A 273 10.86 10.04 -7.75
N LEU A 274 12.00 10.69 -7.54
CA LEU A 274 12.21 11.54 -6.38
C LEU A 274 11.98 13.00 -6.76
N VAL A 275 11.19 13.72 -5.96
CA VAL A 275 10.94 15.16 -6.17
C VAL A 275 11.17 15.89 -4.86
N SER A 276 12.17 16.78 -4.81
CA SER A 276 12.60 17.40 -3.56
C SER A 276 12.84 18.91 -3.68
N GLY A 277 12.52 19.61 -2.59
CA GLY A 277 12.99 20.95 -2.33
C GLY A 277 14.47 21.05 -1.93
N GLY A 278 15.13 19.92 -1.68
CA GLY A 278 16.55 19.79 -1.40
C GLY A 278 17.44 19.93 -2.67
N PHE A 279 18.67 19.40 -2.60
CA PHE A 279 19.69 19.72 -3.60
C PHE A 279 20.13 18.52 -4.42
N THR A 280 20.17 18.70 -5.75
CA THR A 280 20.61 17.71 -6.74
C THR A 280 21.93 17.04 -6.35
N ASN A 281 22.88 17.82 -5.86
CA ASN A 281 24.21 17.36 -5.46
C ASN A 281 24.18 16.27 -4.37
N VAL A 282 23.13 16.24 -3.54
CA VAL A 282 22.95 15.26 -2.47
C VAL A 282 22.02 14.13 -2.92
N ILE A 283 20.98 14.45 -3.71
CA ILE A 283 19.93 13.51 -4.09
C ILE A 283 20.38 12.56 -5.21
N GLU A 284 21.19 13.02 -6.16
CA GLU A 284 21.62 12.21 -7.29
C GLU A 284 22.31 10.88 -6.88
N PRO A 285 23.28 10.86 -5.94
CA PRO A 285 23.87 9.60 -5.49
C PRO A 285 22.85 8.65 -4.82
N ILE A 286 21.89 9.19 -4.07
CA ILE A 286 20.82 8.39 -3.45
C ILE A 286 19.92 7.80 -4.53
N ALA A 287 19.57 8.59 -5.53
CA ALA A 287 18.76 8.16 -6.67
C ALA A 287 19.45 7.01 -7.44
N GLN A 288 20.76 7.10 -7.63
CA GLN A 288 21.57 6.04 -8.25
C GLN A 288 21.63 4.78 -7.39
N GLU A 289 21.85 4.93 -6.08
CA GLU A 289 21.91 3.80 -5.14
C GLU A 289 20.59 3.02 -5.07
N LEU A 290 19.48 3.72 -5.09
CA LEU A 290 18.13 3.14 -5.03
C LEU A 290 17.56 2.74 -6.40
N GLU A 291 18.33 2.94 -7.47
CA GLU A 291 17.95 2.62 -8.85
C GLU A 291 16.61 3.26 -9.26
N VAL A 292 16.38 4.52 -8.84
CA VAL A 292 15.14 5.20 -9.20
C VAL A 292 15.15 5.62 -10.68
N SER A 293 13.97 5.71 -11.29
CA SER A 293 13.80 5.99 -12.72
C SER A 293 14.20 7.42 -13.10
N ALA A 294 13.96 8.38 -12.21
CA ALA A 294 14.30 9.80 -12.40
C ALA A 294 14.27 10.55 -11.06
N PHE A 295 14.78 11.78 -11.07
CA PHE A 295 14.60 12.71 -9.95
C PHE A 295 14.53 14.16 -10.43
N ARG A 296 13.96 15.04 -9.60
CA ARG A 296 13.92 16.49 -9.81
C ARG A 296 14.15 17.20 -8.47
N ALA A 297 15.14 18.08 -8.41
CA ALA A 297 15.52 18.82 -7.21
C ALA A 297 16.11 20.18 -7.56
N ASN A 298 16.29 21.05 -6.58
CA ASN A 298 16.99 22.31 -6.77
C ASN A 298 18.49 22.08 -6.96
N THR A 299 19.16 22.97 -7.69
CA THR A 299 20.60 22.86 -7.93
C THR A 299 21.33 24.02 -7.25
N LEU A 300 22.22 23.72 -6.32
CA LEU A 300 23.12 24.71 -5.75
C LEU A 300 24.16 25.13 -6.77
N GLU A 301 24.35 26.44 -6.91
CA GLU A 301 25.45 26.95 -7.72
C GLU A 301 26.77 26.81 -6.97
N VAL A 302 27.75 26.17 -7.62
CA VAL A 302 29.09 25.96 -7.12
C VAL A 302 30.10 26.56 -8.10
N ILE A 303 30.93 27.49 -7.64
CA ILE A 303 32.00 28.12 -8.42
C ILE A 303 33.30 27.99 -7.63
N ASP A 304 34.38 27.57 -8.29
CA ASP A 304 35.70 27.40 -7.71
C ASP A 304 35.71 26.58 -6.39
N GLY A 305 34.89 25.53 -6.32
CA GLY A 305 34.81 24.65 -5.16
C GLY A 305 34.08 25.25 -3.95
N LYS A 306 33.33 26.33 -4.15
CA LYS A 306 32.52 26.99 -3.11
C LYS A 306 31.07 27.12 -3.54
N ILE A 307 30.16 26.94 -2.59
CA ILE A 307 28.76 27.28 -2.74
C ILE A 307 28.65 28.80 -2.85
N THR A 308 27.96 29.29 -3.90
CA THR A 308 27.84 30.76 -4.10
C THR A 308 26.78 31.40 -3.21
N GLY A 309 25.84 30.64 -2.69
CA GLY A 309 24.64 31.13 -2.03
C GLY A 309 23.47 31.33 -2.98
N SER A 310 23.55 30.83 -4.21
CA SER A 310 22.52 30.92 -5.23
C SER A 310 22.03 29.54 -5.69
N LEU A 311 20.82 29.50 -6.25
CA LEU A 311 20.24 28.33 -6.92
C LEU A 311 20.29 28.51 -8.43
N LEU A 312 20.45 27.41 -9.17
CA LEU A 312 20.35 27.36 -10.63
C LEU A 312 19.00 26.83 -11.06
N GLY A 313 18.36 27.49 -12.02
CA GLY A 313 17.09 27.07 -12.59
C GLY A 313 15.88 27.43 -11.73
N PRO A 314 14.69 26.88 -12.06
CA PRO A 314 13.47 27.12 -11.32
C PRO A 314 13.50 26.39 -9.97
N ILE A 315 12.91 27.03 -8.95
CA ILE A 315 12.77 26.44 -7.61
C ILE A 315 11.67 25.39 -7.64
N ILE A 316 11.96 24.24 -7.06
CA ILE A 316 10.99 23.17 -6.83
C ILE A 316 10.27 23.47 -5.52
N ASP A 317 9.19 24.18 -5.63
CA ASP A 317 8.26 24.48 -4.54
C ASP A 317 7.04 23.54 -4.58
N ARG A 318 5.98 23.90 -3.87
CA ARG A 318 4.74 23.14 -3.78
C ARG A 318 4.10 22.90 -5.16
N GLU A 319 3.97 23.93 -6.00
CA GLU A 319 3.45 23.82 -7.38
C GLU A 319 4.44 23.07 -8.26
N GLY A 320 5.72 23.30 -8.10
CA GLY A 320 6.79 22.58 -8.80
C GLY A 320 6.78 21.06 -8.54
N LYS A 321 6.44 20.62 -7.32
CA LYS A 321 6.26 19.20 -7.00
C LYS A 321 5.06 18.59 -7.72
N LYS A 322 3.91 19.28 -7.73
CA LYS A 322 2.74 18.86 -8.50
C LYS A 322 3.05 18.77 -10.00
N GLN A 323 3.68 19.81 -10.56
CA GLN A 323 4.04 19.81 -11.98
C GLN A 323 5.02 18.68 -12.31
N ALA A 324 5.95 18.37 -11.42
CA ALA A 324 6.87 17.25 -11.59
C ALA A 324 6.12 15.90 -11.69
N LEU A 325 5.12 15.67 -10.84
CA LEU A 325 4.27 14.47 -10.90
C LEU A 325 3.60 14.35 -12.28
N LEU A 326 3.00 15.43 -12.77
CA LEU A 326 2.30 15.44 -14.06
C LEU A 326 3.27 15.24 -15.24
N ASP A 327 4.42 15.92 -15.24
CA ASP A 327 5.44 15.80 -16.29
C ASP A 327 5.99 14.37 -16.35
N PHE A 328 6.28 13.74 -15.21
CA PHE A 328 6.77 12.36 -15.20
C PHE A 328 5.67 11.34 -15.55
N ALA A 329 4.42 11.59 -15.17
CA ALA A 329 3.29 10.77 -15.59
C ALA A 329 3.15 10.78 -17.13
N GLU A 330 3.29 11.93 -17.76
CA GLU A 330 3.31 12.07 -19.20
C GLU A 330 4.55 11.38 -19.83
N GLN A 331 5.74 11.62 -19.28
CA GLN A 331 7.00 11.04 -19.77
C GLN A 331 6.97 9.51 -19.78
N PHE A 332 6.44 8.87 -18.73
CA PHE A 332 6.34 7.42 -18.62
C PHE A 332 5.03 6.87 -19.18
N GLN A 333 4.17 7.71 -19.72
CA GLN A 333 2.86 7.34 -20.29
C GLN A 333 1.95 6.63 -19.27
N ILE A 334 2.00 7.06 -18.01
CA ILE A 334 1.21 6.52 -16.93
C ILE A 334 0.02 7.45 -16.66
N PRO A 335 -1.22 6.96 -16.75
CA PRO A 335 -2.39 7.77 -16.46
C PRO A 335 -2.42 8.22 -14.98
N ASN A 336 -2.92 9.43 -14.72
CA ASN A 336 -2.89 10.02 -13.38
C ASN A 336 -3.49 9.12 -12.28
N ARG A 337 -4.56 8.36 -12.58
CA ARG A 337 -5.15 7.38 -11.65
C ARG A 337 -4.19 6.25 -11.21
N ARG A 338 -3.04 6.10 -11.86
CA ARG A 338 -1.96 5.15 -11.52
C ARG A 338 -0.71 5.85 -11.00
N THR A 339 -0.83 7.08 -10.54
CA THR A 339 0.25 7.75 -9.82
C THR A 339 0.05 7.60 -8.32
N ILE A 340 1.15 7.49 -7.60
CA ILE A 340 1.20 7.41 -6.15
C ILE A 340 2.14 8.52 -5.70
N ALA A 341 1.68 9.44 -4.85
CA ALA A 341 2.51 10.49 -4.29
C ALA A 341 2.73 10.23 -2.80
N ILE A 342 3.97 10.38 -2.33
CA ILE A 342 4.36 10.13 -0.93
C ILE A 342 5.11 11.37 -0.43
N GLY A 343 4.72 11.88 0.75
CA GLY A 343 5.37 13.03 1.38
C GLY A 343 4.95 13.21 2.84
N ASP A 344 5.61 14.15 3.56
CA ASP A 344 5.38 14.42 4.98
C ASP A 344 4.93 15.85 5.28
N GLY A 345 5.16 16.79 4.36
CA GLY A 345 5.08 18.22 4.60
C GLY A 345 3.98 18.97 3.85
N ALA A 346 3.75 20.22 4.23
CA ALA A 346 2.79 21.10 3.56
C ALA A 346 3.17 21.41 2.10
N ASN A 347 4.46 21.30 1.75
CA ASN A 347 5.00 21.43 0.41
C ASN A 347 4.60 20.28 -0.54
N ASP A 348 4.02 19.18 -0.01
CA ASP A 348 3.58 18.03 -0.78
C ASP A 348 2.07 18.01 -1.06
N ILE A 349 1.31 18.91 -0.42
CA ILE A 349 -0.17 18.88 -0.45
C ILE A 349 -0.69 18.82 -1.89
N ASP A 350 -0.19 19.68 -2.80
CA ASP A 350 -0.72 19.74 -4.16
C ASP A 350 -0.32 18.51 -4.99
N MET A 351 0.88 17.98 -4.78
CA MET A 351 1.34 16.73 -5.41
C MET A 351 0.51 15.54 -4.92
N ILE A 352 0.28 15.45 -3.62
CA ILE A 352 -0.51 14.38 -2.98
C ILE A 352 -1.98 14.45 -3.40
N SER A 353 -2.57 15.65 -3.43
CA SER A 353 -3.97 15.83 -3.83
C SER A 353 -4.20 15.56 -5.32
N GLU A 354 -3.18 15.74 -6.16
CA GLU A 354 -3.27 15.51 -7.62
C GLU A 354 -3.11 14.04 -7.98
N ALA A 355 -2.38 13.26 -7.19
CA ALA A 355 -2.07 11.85 -7.48
C ALA A 355 -3.32 10.96 -7.47
N GLY A 356 -3.25 9.81 -8.14
CA GLY A 356 -4.27 8.76 -8.06
C GLY A 356 -4.39 8.13 -6.67
N LEU A 357 -3.28 8.11 -5.91
CA LEU A 357 -3.23 7.76 -4.49
C LEU A 357 -2.23 8.67 -3.77
N GLY A 358 -2.73 9.53 -2.90
CA GLY A 358 -1.93 10.38 -2.05
C GLY A 358 -1.65 9.73 -0.69
N VAL A 359 -0.37 9.59 -0.33
CA VAL A 359 0.09 8.95 0.91
C VAL A 359 0.83 9.97 1.79
N ALA A 360 0.27 10.27 2.94
CA ALA A 360 0.90 11.09 3.98
C ALA A 360 1.75 10.19 4.90
N PHE A 361 3.08 10.24 4.79
CA PHE A 361 4.00 9.41 5.57
C PHE A 361 4.55 10.19 6.77
N ASN A 362 4.28 9.72 7.99
CA ASN A 362 4.64 10.39 9.26
C ASN A 362 4.36 11.90 9.24
N ALA A 363 3.29 12.29 8.56
CA ALA A 363 3.05 13.62 8.10
C ALA A 363 2.50 14.56 9.18
N LYS A 364 2.73 15.85 8.96
CA LYS A 364 2.12 16.96 9.72
C LYS A 364 0.60 16.99 9.44
N MET A 365 -0.17 17.53 10.41
CA MET A 365 -1.65 17.52 10.38
C MET A 365 -2.23 18.03 9.05
N ALA A 366 -1.71 19.14 8.54
CA ALA A 366 -2.22 19.75 7.31
C ALA A 366 -2.15 18.82 6.08
N LEU A 367 -1.13 17.97 5.98
CA LEU A 367 -1.02 17.01 4.89
C LEU A 367 -1.93 15.80 5.10
N ARG A 368 -2.08 15.34 6.34
CA ARG A 368 -2.98 14.21 6.66
C ARG A 368 -4.43 14.45 6.24
N GLU A 369 -4.89 15.71 6.33
CA GLU A 369 -6.25 16.10 5.93
C GLU A 369 -6.46 16.10 4.40
N SER A 370 -5.37 16.20 3.64
CA SER A 370 -5.39 16.30 2.17
C SER A 370 -5.08 14.96 1.47
N ALA A 371 -4.54 13.98 2.19
CA ALA A 371 -4.12 12.70 1.64
C ALA A 371 -5.28 11.68 1.61
N ASP A 372 -5.23 10.75 0.66
CA ASP A 372 -6.17 9.62 0.60
C ASP A 372 -5.94 8.60 1.72
N THR A 373 -4.68 8.49 2.19
CA THR A 373 -4.28 7.57 3.27
C THR A 373 -3.09 8.10 4.04
N THR A 374 -2.94 7.63 5.27
CA THR A 374 -1.80 7.95 6.14
C THR A 374 -0.99 6.70 6.43
N VAL A 375 0.31 6.87 6.71
CA VAL A 375 1.20 5.86 7.27
C VAL A 375 1.92 6.48 8.45
N ASN A 376 1.54 6.09 9.66
CA ASN A 376 2.05 6.67 10.91
C ASN A 376 3.10 5.78 11.60
N VAL A 377 3.50 4.69 10.96
CA VAL A 377 4.60 3.83 11.42
C VAL A 377 5.92 4.26 10.80
N PRO A 378 7.07 4.12 11.50
CA PRO A 378 8.35 4.63 11.05
C PRO A 378 9.03 3.77 9.97
N TYR A 379 8.27 2.99 9.20
CA TYR A 379 8.75 2.05 8.20
C TYR A 379 8.16 2.40 6.83
N LEU A 380 8.99 2.93 5.94
CA LEU A 380 8.55 3.40 4.62
C LEU A 380 8.03 2.24 3.73
N ASP A 381 8.57 1.04 3.88
CA ASP A 381 8.10 -0.16 3.18
C ASP A 381 6.70 -0.63 3.61
N SER A 382 6.13 -0.08 4.68
CA SER A 382 4.72 -0.33 5.03
C SER A 382 3.75 0.17 3.95
N ILE A 383 4.19 1.11 3.10
CA ILE A 383 3.42 1.57 1.94
C ILE A 383 3.16 0.41 0.96
N LEU A 384 4.04 -0.58 0.86
CA LEU A 384 3.82 -1.77 0.03
C LEU A 384 2.54 -2.51 0.42
N TYR A 385 2.23 -2.57 1.71
CA TYR A 385 0.98 -3.19 2.17
C TYR A 385 -0.24 -2.39 1.73
N LEU A 386 -0.18 -1.04 1.74
CA LEU A 386 -1.26 -0.20 1.22
C LEU A 386 -1.51 -0.43 -0.28
N LEU A 387 -0.49 -0.84 -1.02
CA LEU A 387 -0.59 -1.22 -2.43
C LEU A 387 -1.06 -2.68 -2.61
N GLY A 388 -1.36 -3.37 -1.51
CA GLY A 388 -1.81 -4.75 -1.53
C GLY A 388 -0.72 -5.79 -1.72
N ILE A 389 0.55 -5.40 -1.65
CA ILE A 389 1.69 -6.31 -1.75
C ILE A 389 1.85 -7.01 -0.40
N THR A 390 1.86 -8.33 -0.42
CA THR A 390 1.93 -9.13 0.81
C THR A 390 3.36 -9.24 1.35
N ARG A 391 3.50 -9.52 2.64
CA ARG A 391 4.82 -9.78 3.24
C ARG A 391 5.58 -10.90 2.55
N ASP A 392 4.88 -11.96 2.15
CA ASP A 392 5.49 -13.08 1.44
C ASP A 392 6.05 -12.68 0.07
N GLU A 393 5.37 -11.79 -0.66
CA GLU A 393 5.86 -11.25 -1.94
C GLU A 393 7.11 -10.40 -1.73
N ILE A 394 7.15 -9.58 -0.67
CA ILE A 394 8.32 -8.78 -0.31
C ILE A 394 9.51 -9.70 0.00
N VAL A 395 9.33 -10.70 0.87
CA VAL A 395 10.40 -11.65 1.26
C VAL A 395 10.91 -12.44 0.06
N ARG A 396 10.02 -12.94 -0.81
CA ARG A 396 10.43 -13.59 -2.06
C ARG A 396 11.25 -12.66 -2.94
N SER A 397 10.85 -11.38 -3.01
CA SER A 397 11.64 -10.38 -3.74
C SER A 397 13.06 -10.21 -3.18
N GLU A 398 13.30 -10.49 -1.91
CA GLU A 398 14.62 -10.40 -1.28
C GLU A 398 15.52 -11.63 -1.53
N GLN A 399 14.94 -12.79 -1.70
CA GLN A 399 15.68 -14.06 -1.86
C GLN A 399 16.32 -14.23 -3.24
N PHE A 400 15.71 -13.69 -4.29
CA PHE A 400 16.23 -13.78 -5.67
C PHE A 400 17.53 -12.98 -5.94
N GLN A 401 18.09 -12.29 -4.95
CA GLN A 401 19.37 -11.59 -5.07
C GLN A 401 20.58 -12.43 -4.59
N ARG A 402 20.36 -13.63 -4.04
CA ARG A 402 21.43 -14.45 -3.48
C ARG A 402 21.89 -15.57 -4.43
N ASP A 403 21.22 -15.70 -5.57
CA ASP A 403 21.60 -16.59 -6.67
C ASP A 403 22.15 -15.79 -7.86
#